data_3cddf9dc0b6fc7e0b23c8c21de7a3400
#
_entry.id   3cddf9dc0b6fc7e0b23c8c21de7a3400
#
_cell.length_a   1.000
_cell.length_b   1.000
_cell.length_c   1.000
_cell.angle_alpha   90.00
_cell.angle_beta   90.00
_cell.angle_gamma   90.00
#
_symmetry.space_group_name_H-M   'P 1'
#
loop_
_entity.id
_entity.type
_entity.pdbx_description
1 polymer ?
#
loop_
_entity_poly.entity_id
_entity_poly.type
_entity_poly.pdbx_seq_one_letter_code
_entity_poly.pdbx_strand_id
1 'polypeptide(L)'
;AENQAEDYPTTQGAYKFAELVEQRTGGRVKIRVNAGAVLGDEMTVIEQMQFGGVDFARVSMVTLAESIPKLNVLQMPYLYTDADHMWRVLEGEIGDDFIASVEGSGLVALSWYDAGARNFCNSVRPIERLEDMKGMRIRVQESSLMEDVIRALGATPVPIAFEDVYRALQI
;
A
#
# COMPACT_ATOMS: atom_id res chain seq x y z
N ALA A 1 11.69 -2.92 5.53
CA ALA A 1 11.66 -1.80 4.55
C ALA A 1 10.37 -1.01 4.68
N GLU A 2 10.43 0.27 4.34
CA GLU A 2 9.30 1.19 4.31
C GLU A 2 9.54 2.24 3.22
N ASN A 3 8.55 2.48 2.35
CA ASN A 3 8.70 3.43 1.24
C ASN A 3 8.37 4.88 1.61
N GLN A 4 7.69 5.11 2.73
CA GLN A 4 7.35 6.45 3.21
C GLN A 4 8.50 7.12 3.94
N ALA A 5 8.43 8.47 4.04
CA ALA A 5 9.40 9.25 4.80
C ALA A 5 9.40 8.89 6.29
N GLU A 6 10.49 9.24 6.98
CA GLU A 6 10.69 8.87 8.40
C GLU A 6 9.58 9.37 9.34
N ASP A 7 9.02 10.55 9.06
CA ASP A 7 7.99 11.22 9.86
C ASP A 7 6.56 10.76 9.54
N TYR A 8 6.40 9.90 8.51
CA TYR A 8 5.08 9.43 8.11
C TYR A 8 4.50 8.44 9.15
N PRO A 9 3.18 8.48 9.43
CA PRO A 9 2.56 7.65 10.48
C PRO A 9 2.85 6.15 10.37
N THR A 10 2.82 5.57 9.17
CA THR A 10 3.11 4.14 9.00
C THR A 10 4.57 3.82 9.31
N THR A 11 5.50 4.71 8.97
CA THR A 11 6.92 4.58 9.30
C THR A 11 7.15 4.67 10.81
N GLN A 12 6.45 5.58 11.49
CA GLN A 12 6.47 5.66 12.95
C GLN A 12 5.95 4.37 13.60
N GLY A 13 4.92 3.74 13.01
CA GLY A 13 4.46 2.42 13.41
C GLY A 13 5.55 1.35 13.26
N ALA A 14 6.30 1.37 12.17
CA ALA A 14 7.42 0.44 11.96
C ALA A 14 8.55 0.63 12.97
N TYR A 15 8.89 1.87 13.33
CA TYR A 15 9.85 2.15 14.42
C TYR A 15 9.34 1.64 15.76
N LYS A 16 8.05 1.84 16.06
CA LYS A 16 7.45 1.32 17.30
C LYS A 16 7.43 -0.20 17.33
N PHE A 17 7.15 -0.85 16.23
CA PHE A 17 7.26 -2.31 16.10
C PHE A 17 8.69 -2.78 16.41
N ALA A 18 9.70 -2.15 15.80
CA ALA A 18 11.10 -2.49 16.03
C ALA A 18 11.50 -2.34 17.51
N GLU A 19 11.12 -1.23 18.15
CA GLU A 19 11.33 -0.97 19.59
C GLU A 19 10.71 -2.08 20.45
N LEU A 20 9.45 -2.42 20.20
CA LEU A 20 8.73 -3.43 20.99
C LEU A 20 9.32 -4.83 20.80
N VAL A 21 9.76 -5.19 19.61
CA VAL A 21 10.44 -6.46 19.36
C VAL A 21 11.75 -6.53 20.14
N GLU A 22 12.57 -5.48 20.12
CA GLU A 22 13.82 -5.44 20.88
C GLU A 22 13.55 -5.59 22.38
N GLN A 23 12.60 -4.82 22.92
CA GLN A 23 12.23 -4.89 24.34
C GLN A 23 11.72 -6.29 24.74
N ARG A 24 10.76 -6.84 24.00
CA ARG A 24 10.12 -8.13 24.32
C ARG A 24 11.04 -9.32 24.14
N THR A 25 12.09 -9.19 23.34
CA THR A 25 13.10 -10.23 23.16
C THR A 25 14.31 -10.07 24.07
N GLY A 26 14.33 -9.05 24.94
CA GLY A 26 15.49 -8.74 25.80
C GLY A 26 16.73 -8.40 24.99
N GLY A 27 16.55 -7.69 23.86
CA GLY A 27 17.62 -7.27 22.95
C GLY A 27 18.17 -8.37 22.02
N ARG A 28 17.59 -9.57 22.04
CA ARG A 28 18.04 -10.67 21.16
C ARG A 28 17.71 -10.42 19.68
N VAL A 29 16.62 -9.70 19.39
CA VAL A 29 16.23 -9.32 18.05
C VAL A 29 16.23 -7.82 17.94
N LYS A 30 16.96 -7.29 16.97
CA LYS A 30 17.01 -5.86 16.63
C LYS A 30 16.61 -5.68 15.19
N ILE A 31 15.64 -4.81 14.94
CA ILE A 31 15.14 -4.50 13.61
C ILE A 31 15.65 -3.11 13.21
N ARG A 32 16.35 -3.04 12.09
CA ARG A 32 16.72 -1.78 11.45
C ARG A 32 15.63 -1.40 10.46
N VAL A 33 14.95 -0.28 10.70
CA VAL A 33 13.99 0.29 9.77
C VAL A 33 14.73 1.10 8.71
N ASN A 34 14.49 0.82 7.45
CA ASN A 34 15.00 1.56 6.30
C ASN A 34 13.80 2.24 5.64
N ALA A 35 13.63 3.54 5.91
CA ALA A 35 12.56 4.38 5.40
C ALA A 35 12.92 5.05 4.07
N GLY A 36 11.93 5.67 3.39
CA GLY A 36 12.14 6.48 2.19
C GLY A 36 12.56 5.69 0.96
N ALA A 37 12.08 4.46 0.81
CA ALA A 37 12.35 3.59 -0.35
C ALA A 37 13.85 3.32 -0.62
N VAL A 38 14.72 3.45 0.38
CA VAL A 38 16.18 3.27 0.19
C VAL A 38 16.59 1.85 -0.19
N LEU A 39 15.71 0.86 -0.02
CA LEU A 39 15.94 -0.53 -0.45
C LEU A 39 15.26 -0.87 -1.79
N GLY A 40 14.71 0.11 -2.47
CA GLY A 40 13.97 -0.03 -3.72
C GLY A 40 12.48 0.27 -3.58
N ASP A 41 11.77 0.23 -4.71
CA ASP A 41 10.32 0.33 -4.77
C ASP A 41 9.62 -0.87 -4.08
N GLU A 42 8.30 -0.80 -3.94
CA GLU A 42 7.54 -1.84 -3.24
C GLU A 42 7.63 -3.21 -3.93
N MET A 43 7.66 -3.27 -5.27
CA MET A 43 7.81 -4.53 -6.02
C MET A 43 9.17 -5.16 -5.74
N THR A 44 10.23 -4.38 -5.88
CA THR A 44 11.61 -4.80 -5.57
C THR A 44 11.72 -5.31 -4.13
N VAL A 45 11.11 -4.62 -3.17
CA VAL A 45 11.12 -5.02 -1.75
C VAL A 45 10.37 -6.34 -1.54
N ILE A 46 9.22 -6.54 -2.18
CA ILE A 46 8.46 -7.81 -2.12
C ILE A 46 9.33 -8.96 -2.65
N GLU A 47 9.98 -8.79 -3.80
CA GLU A 47 10.90 -9.78 -4.34
C GLU A 47 12.07 -10.07 -3.39
N GLN A 48 12.70 -9.03 -2.82
CA GLN A 48 13.78 -9.19 -1.86
C GLN A 48 13.34 -9.96 -0.61
N MET A 49 12.11 -9.77 -0.12
CA MET A 49 11.57 -10.56 0.99
C MET A 49 11.44 -12.04 0.62
N GLN A 50 10.93 -12.36 -0.57
CA GLN A 50 10.80 -13.74 -1.05
C GLN A 50 12.15 -14.44 -1.20
N PHE A 51 13.22 -13.71 -1.54
CA PHE A 51 14.59 -14.21 -1.62
C PHE A 51 15.36 -14.14 -0.30
N GLY A 52 14.77 -13.60 0.77
CA GLY A 52 15.42 -13.49 2.09
C GLY A 52 16.41 -12.33 2.22
N GLY A 53 16.39 -11.36 1.31
CA GLY A 53 17.23 -10.14 1.39
C GLY A 53 16.66 -9.08 2.33
N VAL A 54 15.36 -9.11 2.60
CA VAL A 54 14.65 -8.23 3.54
C VAL A 54 13.76 -9.09 4.44
N ASP A 55 13.86 -8.92 5.75
CA ASP A 55 13.11 -9.73 6.73
C ASP A 55 11.68 -9.22 6.93
N PHE A 56 11.48 -7.89 6.94
CA PHE A 56 10.18 -7.24 7.20
C PHE A 56 9.97 -6.06 6.25
N ALA A 57 8.76 -5.92 5.74
CA ALA A 57 8.35 -4.72 5.03
C ALA A 57 6.91 -4.32 5.35
N ARG A 58 6.65 -3.02 5.32
CA ARG A 58 5.30 -2.49 5.13
C ARG A 58 5.19 -2.12 3.65
N VAL A 59 4.26 -2.75 2.96
CA VAL A 59 4.01 -2.51 1.53
C VAL A 59 2.55 -2.19 1.29
N SER A 60 2.25 -1.52 0.19
CA SER A 60 0.88 -1.27 -0.22
C SER A 60 0.20 -2.60 -0.62
N MET A 61 -1.01 -2.79 -0.13
CA MET A 61 -1.85 -3.91 -0.55
C MET A 61 -2.12 -3.87 -2.07
N VAL A 62 -2.14 -2.69 -2.67
CA VAL A 62 -2.30 -2.49 -4.13
C VAL A 62 -1.20 -3.22 -4.89
N THR A 63 0.06 -3.01 -4.50
CA THR A 63 1.22 -3.65 -5.14
C THR A 63 1.27 -5.15 -4.83
N LEU A 64 0.99 -5.54 -3.58
CA LEU A 64 0.99 -6.94 -3.18
C LEU A 64 -0.09 -7.75 -3.89
N ALA A 65 -1.22 -7.14 -4.24
CA ALA A 65 -2.33 -7.79 -4.93
C ALA A 65 -1.99 -8.25 -6.36
N GLU A 66 -0.95 -7.72 -6.98
CA GLU A 66 -0.46 -8.22 -8.28
C GLU A 66 0.05 -9.68 -8.17
N SER A 67 0.63 -10.03 -7.02
CA SER A 67 1.06 -11.41 -6.71
C SER A 67 -0.03 -12.23 -6.00
N ILE A 68 -0.97 -11.59 -5.30
CA ILE A 68 -2.03 -12.23 -4.50
C ILE A 68 -3.38 -11.59 -4.88
N PRO A 69 -3.99 -11.99 -6.01
CA PRO A 69 -5.17 -11.32 -6.58
C PRO A 69 -6.39 -11.24 -5.65
N LYS A 70 -6.52 -12.13 -4.67
CA LYS A 70 -7.58 -12.09 -3.66
C LYS A 70 -7.60 -10.75 -2.91
N LEU A 71 -6.45 -10.14 -2.65
CA LEU A 71 -6.33 -8.86 -1.96
C LEU A 71 -6.99 -7.69 -2.71
N ASN A 72 -7.24 -7.82 -4.01
CA ASN A 72 -7.95 -6.81 -4.79
C ASN A 72 -9.37 -6.55 -4.27
N VAL A 73 -10.03 -7.54 -3.67
CA VAL A 73 -11.37 -7.36 -3.11
C VAL A 73 -11.41 -6.26 -2.05
N LEU A 74 -10.41 -6.22 -1.17
CA LEU A 74 -10.32 -5.22 -0.09
C LEU A 74 -10.06 -3.79 -0.58
N GLN A 75 -9.72 -3.63 -1.87
CA GLN A 75 -9.38 -2.34 -2.48
C GLN A 75 -10.49 -1.79 -3.37
N MET A 76 -11.61 -2.50 -3.47
CA MET A 76 -12.74 -2.04 -4.29
C MET A 76 -13.25 -0.68 -3.79
N PRO A 77 -13.47 0.27 -4.71
CA PRO A 77 -13.98 1.59 -4.34
C PRO A 77 -15.29 1.49 -3.55
N TYR A 78 -15.41 2.31 -2.50
CA TYR A 78 -16.61 2.42 -1.67
C TYR A 78 -17.05 1.11 -0.96
N LEU A 79 -16.13 0.16 -0.78
CA LEU A 79 -16.41 -1.10 -0.09
C LEU A 79 -16.77 -0.87 1.39
N TYR A 80 -16.13 0.10 2.03
CA TYR A 80 -16.33 0.44 3.43
C TYR A 80 -17.15 1.73 3.57
N THR A 81 -18.06 1.76 4.52
CA THR A 81 -18.85 2.96 4.84
C THR A 81 -18.06 4.02 5.60
N ASP A 82 -17.15 3.56 6.44
CA ASP A 82 -16.30 4.38 7.30
C ASP A 82 -15.09 3.56 7.80
N ALA A 83 -14.19 4.20 8.54
CA ALA A 83 -13.00 3.56 9.09
C ALA A 83 -13.34 2.47 10.12
N ASP A 84 -14.38 2.68 10.95
CA ASP A 84 -14.78 1.68 11.94
C ASP A 84 -15.33 0.41 11.27
N HIS A 85 -16.07 0.56 10.16
CA HIS A 85 -16.48 -0.60 9.36
C HIS A 85 -15.28 -1.33 8.77
N MET A 86 -14.33 -0.60 8.19
CA MET A 86 -13.10 -1.18 7.64
C MET A 86 -12.36 -2.00 8.70
N TRP A 87 -12.14 -1.42 9.89
CA TRP A 87 -11.41 -2.12 10.95
C TRP A 87 -12.16 -3.34 11.47
N ARG A 88 -13.50 -3.30 11.63
CA ARG A 88 -14.28 -4.50 11.98
C ARG A 88 -14.15 -5.62 10.96
N VAL A 89 -14.01 -5.30 9.67
CA VAL A 89 -13.76 -6.31 8.62
C VAL A 89 -12.35 -6.87 8.72
N LEU A 90 -11.35 -5.98 8.85
CA LEU A 90 -9.94 -6.37 8.81
C LEU A 90 -9.46 -7.07 10.10
N GLU A 91 -10.05 -6.76 11.25
CA GLU A 91 -9.75 -7.39 12.54
C GLU A 91 -10.67 -8.59 12.86
N GLY A 92 -11.58 -8.95 11.95
CA GLY A 92 -12.47 -10.09 12.09
C GLY A 92 -12.06 -11.28 11.22
N GLU A 93 -12.91 -12.32 11.22
CA GLU A 93 -12.69 -13.56 10.45
C GLU A 93 -12.42 -13.33 8.96
N ILE A 94 -13.03 -12.27 8.37
CA ILE A 94 -12.78 -11.90 6.98
C ILE A 94 -11.33 -11.44 6.80
N GLY A 95 -10.84 -10.56 7.68
CA GLY A 95 -9.46 -10.09 7.64
C GLY A 95 -8.46 -11.21 7.86
N ASP A 96 -8.74 -12.14 8.78
CA ASP A 96 -7.91 -13.32 9.02
C ASP A 96 -7.81 -14.21 7.77
N ASP A 97 -8.91 -14.40 7.03
CA ASP A 97 -8.92 -15.15 5.77
C ASP A 97 -8.10 -14.46 4.66
N PHE A 98 -8.08 -13.13 4.65
CA PHE A 98 -7.20 -12.38 3.75
C PHE A 98 -5.73 -12.44 4.16
N ILE A 99 -5.41 -12.36 5.46
CA ILE A 99 -4.06 -12.58 5.99
C ILE A 99 -3.57 -13.97 5.60
N ALA A 100 -4.38 -15.00 5.82
CA ALA A 100 -4.05 -16.37 5.45
C ALA A 100 -3.83 -16.56 3.95
N SER A 101 -4.45 -15.73 3.09
CA SER A 101 -4.27 -15.81 1.64
C SER A 101 -2.86 -15.44 1.15
N VAL A 102 -2.04 -14.85 2.02
CA VAL A 102 -0.63 -14.55 1.75
C VAL A 102 0.24 -15.80 1.88
N GLU A 103 -0.23 -16.83 2.60
CA GLU A 103 0.49 -18.11 2.73
C GLU A 103 0.72 -18.75 1.35
N GLY A 104 1.91 -19.32 1.18
CA GLY A 104 2.33 -19.94 -0.09
C GLY A 104 2.96 -18.97 -1.10
N SER A 105 2.89 -17.66 -0.86
CA SER A 105 3.61 -16.65 -1.67
C SER A 105 5.10 -16.48 -1.30
N GLY A 106 5.57 -17.19 -0.27
CA GLY A 106 6.88 -16.98 0.34
C GLY A 106 6.90 -15.87 1.40
N LEU A 107 5.73 -15.31 1.73
CA LEU A 107 5.55 -14.23 2.70
C LEU A 107 4.63 -14.65 3.84
N VAL A 108 4.74 -13.97 4.97
CA VAL A 108 3.83 -14.08 6.11
C VAL A 108 3.28 -12.70 6.43
N ALA A 109 1.97 -12.52 6.30
CA ALA A 109 1.32 -11.29 6.70
C ALA A 109 1.17 -11.25 8.23
N LEU A 110 1.47 -10.11 8.85
CA LEU A 110 1.48 -9.94 10.30
C LEU A 110 0.32 -9.07 10.80
N SER A 111 0.01 -7.98 10.07
CA SER A 111 -0.98 -6.99 10.50
C SER A 111 -1.34 -6.05 9.36
N TRP A 112 -2.41 -5.30 9.57
CA TRP A 112 -2.86 -4.22 8.70
C TRP A 112 -2.36 -2.87 9.18
N TYR A 113 -2.13 -1.96 8.22
CA TYR A 113 -1.87 -0.54 8.45
C TYR A 113 -2.88 0.29 7.67
N ASP A 114 -3.50 1.26 8.31
CA ASP A 114 -4.32 2.25 7.62
C ASP A 114 -3.44 3.43 7.16
N ALA A 115 -3.47 3.72 5.88
CA ALA A 115 -2.80 4.87 5.26
C ALA A 115 -3.80 5.96 4.82
N GLY A 116 -5.05 5.89 5.27
CA GLY A 116 -6.11 6.84 4.97
C GLY A 116 -6.85 6.58 3.66
N ALA A 117 -7.82 7.44 3.38
CA ALA A 117 -8.64 7.36 2.18
C ALA A 117 -7.93 7.95 0.95
N ARG A 118 -8.22 7.38 -0.23
CA ARG A 118 -7.74 7.91 -1.51
C ARG A 118 -8.65 9.02 -2.00
N ASN A 119 -8.05 10.12 -2.40
CA ASN A 119 -8.74 11.24 -3.02
C ASN A 119 -8.09 11.59 -4.35
N PHE A 120 -8.88 12.10 -5.30
CA PHE A 120 -8.35 12.63 -6.55
C PHE A 120 -7.87 14.05 -6.37
N CYS A 121 -6.62 14.31 -6.74
CA CYS A 121 -6.05 15.65 -6.80
C CYS A 121 -5.65 15.94 -8.25
N ASN A 122 -5.95 17.13 -8.75
CA ASN A 122 -5.52 17.56 -10.09
C ASN A 122 -5.41 19.08 -10.17
N SER A 123 -4.68 19.57 -11.19
CA SER A 123 -4.49 21.00 -11.48
C SER A 123 -5.35 21.51 -12.66
N VAL A 124 -6.22 20.67 -13.22
CA VAL A 124 -6.94 21.00 -14.47
C VAL A 124 -8.27 21.68 -14.18
N ARG A 125 -9.13 21.06 -13.34
CA ARG A 125 -10.46 21.57 -12.98
C ARG A 125 -11.02 20.83 -11.76
N PRO A 126 -12.02 21.39 -11.06
CA PRO A 126 -12.78 20.66 -10.05
C PRO A 126 -13.41 19.39 -10.64
N ILE A 127 -13.49 18.33 -9.83
CA ILE A 127 -14.20 17.08 -10.16
C ILE A 127 -15.45 17.05 -9.30
N GLU A 128 -16.59 17.39 -9.90
CA GLU A 128 -17.91 17.42 -9.22
C GLU A 128 -18.80 16.26 -9.69
N ARG A 129 -18.52 15.74 -10.88
CA ARG A 129 -19.25 14.64 -11.51
C ARG A 129 -18.32 13.78 -12.35
N LEU A 130 -18.79 12.59 -12.74
CA LEU A 130 -17.98 11.61 -13.47
C LEU A 130 -17.45 12.16 -14.79
N GLU A 131 -18.25 12.96 -15.51
CA GLU A 131 -17.87 13.54 -16.80
C GLU A 131 -16.64 14.45 -16.71
N ASP A 132 -16.39 15.03 -15.55
CA ASP A 132 -15.23 15.91 -15.32
C ASP A 132 -13.91 15.14 -15.36
N MET A 133 -13.93 13.82 -15.13
CA MET A 133 -12.76 12.95 -15.22
C MET A 133 -12.28 12.74 -16.66
N LYS A 134 -13.17 12.95 -17.65
CA LYS A 134 -12.89 12.67 -19.06
C LYS A 134 -11.69 13.48 -19.56
N GLY A 135 -10.72 12.77 -20.13
CA GLY A 135 -9.51 13.34 -20.67
C GLY A 135 -8.44 13.70 -19.64
N MET A 136 -8.69 13.48 -18.34
CA MET A 136 -7.64 13.61 -17.33
C MET A 136 -6.65 12.45 -17.39
N ARG A 137 -5.39 12.74 -17.08
CA ARG A 137 -4.35 11.74 -16.80
C ARG A 137 -4.24 11.62 -15.30
N ILE A 138 -4.52 10.43 -14.75
CA ILE A 138 -4.52 10.21 -13.30
C ILE A 138 -3.42 9.20 -12.97
N ARG A 139 -2.48 9.61 -12.13
CA ARG A 139 -1.48 8.69 -11.60
C ARG A 139 -2.16 7.63 -10.75
N VAL A 140 -1.75 6.40 -10.95
CA VAL A 140 -2.08 5.25 -10.10
C VAL A 140 -0.80 4.54 -9.66
N GLN A 141 -0.91 3.67 -8.65
CA GLN A 141 0.12 2.68 -8.38
C GLN A 141 0.13 1.65 -9.51
N GLU A 142 1.22 0.93 -9.64
CA GLU A 142 1.39 -0.16 -10.62
C GLU A 142 0.47 -1.32 -10.24
N SER A 143 -0.76 -1.25 -10.71
CA SER A 143 -1.82 -2.20 -10.41
C SER A 143 -2.87 -2.21 -11.53
N SER A 144 -3.12 -3.39 -12.08
CA SER A 144 -4.13 -3.62 -13.10
C SER A 144 -5.52 -3.19 -12.63
N LEU A 145 -5.89 -3.48 -11.39
CA LEU A 145 -7.17 -3.03 -10.82
C LEU A 145 -7.29 -1.51 -10.79
N MET A 146 -6.25 -0.80 -10.30
CA MET A 146 -6.29 0.66 -10.22
C MET A 146 -6.36 1.30 -11.60
N GLU A 147 -5.66 0.75 -12.57
CA GLU A 147 -5.77 1.21 -13.97
C GLU A 147 -7.19 1.02 -14.51
N ASP A 148 -7.82 -0.12 -14.28
CA ASP A 148 -9.17 -0.40 -14.75
C ASP A 148 -10.21 0.49 -14.06
N VAL A 149 -10.05 0.77 -12.78
CA VAL A 149 -10.89 1.75 -12.05
C VAL A 149 -10.81 3.12 -12.73
N ILE A 150 -9.62 3.63 -13.04
CA ILE A 150 -9.46 4.93 -13.69
C ILE A 150 -10.03 4.94 -15.11
N ARG A 151 -9.85 3.86 -15.87
CA ARG A 151 -10.47 3.71 -17.20
C ARG A 151 -12.00 3.71 -17.12
N ALA A 152 -12.55 3.00 -16.15
CA ALA A 152 -14.02 2.96 -15.93
C ALA A 152 -14.59 4.34 -15.55
N LEU A 153 -13.79 5.18 -14.88
CA LEU A 153 -14.15 6.57 -14.56
C LEU A 153 -13.98 7.54 -15.76
N GLY A 154 -13.53 7.04 -16.92
CA GLY A 154 -13.37 7.84 -18.15
C GLY A 154 -12.08 8.63 -18.24
N ALA A 155 -11.13 8.41 -17.33
CA ALA A 155 -9.82 9.03 -17.34
C ALA A 155 -8.74 8.06 -17.89
N THR A 156 -7.54 8.57 -18.11
CA THR A 156 -6.38 7.79 -18.56
C THR A 156 -5.49 7.49 -17.36
N PRO A 157 -5.30 6.22 -16.95
CA PRO A 157 -4.38 5.87 -15.89
C PRO A 157 -2.93 6.06 -16.34
N VAL A 158 -2.08 6.47 -15.41
CA VAL A 158 -0.64 6.58 -15.59
C VAL A 158 0.03 5.86 -14.42
N PRO A 159 0.44 4.59 -14.58
CA PRO A 159 1.11 3.85 -13.51
C PRO A 159 2.51 4.45 -13.29
N ILE A 160 2.79 4.85 -12.05
CA ILE A 160 4.07 5.43 -11.63
C ILE A 160 4.35 4.98 -10.21
N ALA A 161 5.54 4.42 -9.95
CA ALA A 161 6.01 4.06 -8.63
C ALA A 161 5.99 5.27 -7.67
N PHE A 162 5.82 5.04 -6.38
CA PHE A 162 5.55 6.14 -5.43
C PHE A 162 6.69 7.16 -5.37
N GLU A 163 7.92 6.72 -5.37
CA GLU A 163 9.13 7.55 -5.30
C GLU A 163 9.31 8.47 -6.51
N ASP A 164 8.75 8.12 -7.68
CA ASP A 164 8.82 8.92 -8.89
C ASP A 164 7.69 9.95 -9.03
N VAL A 165 6.66 9.88 -8.17
CA VAL A 165 5.45 10.74 -8.28
C VAL A 165 5.78 12.21 -8.22
N TYR A 166 6.61 12.62 -7.25
CA TYR A 166 6.97 14.04 -7.09
C TYR A 166 7.62 14.61 -8.36
N ARG A 167 8.57 13.86 -8.94
CA ARG A 167 9.23 14.24 -10.19
C ARG A 167 8.26 14.28 -11.36
N ALA A 168 7.37 13.29 -11.45
CA ALA A 168 6.38 13.22 -12.54
C ALA A 168 5.34 14.36 -12.50
N LEU A 169 5.07 14.91 -11.32
CA LEU A 169 4.16 16.07 -11.20
C LEU A 169 4.80 17.40 -11.59
N GLN A 170 6.13 17.46 -11.76
CA GLN A 170 6.87 18.68 -12.12
C GLN A 170 7.02 18.88 -13.63
N ILE A 171 6.80 17.84 -14.42
CA ILE A 171 6.96 17.81 -15.89
C ILE A 171 5.63 17.54 -16.58
#